data_8354c52da6cd89a6c97c21cab40f17ec
#
_entry.id   8354c52da6cd89a6c97c21cab40f17ec
#
_cell.length_a   1.000
_cell.length_b   1.000
_cell.length_c   1.000
_cell.angle_alpha   90.00
_cell.angle_beta   90.00
_cell.angle_gamma   90.00
#
_symmetry.space_group_name_H-M   'P 1'
#
loop_
_entity.id
_entity.type
_entity.pdbx_description
1 polymer ?
#
loop_
_entity_poly.entity_id
_entity_poly.type
_entity_poly.pdbx_seq_one_letter_code
_entity_poly.pdbx_strand_id
1 'polypeptide(L)'
;MNALENWFCATRYWRRVTHENVLPWILSGSELGDHVLEIGAGPGAATQELRRLAPRVTSLEWSHAFAASLAARALDGSGSVLQADAAALPFAEKSFSSSIGILVLHHLRSIEQQERAFREIFRVLRPGGSFLGFEIQDGWLQRAVHFKSTFVPLSPATISSQLGAAGFSHVRVDFRPGGFGFRAVRADAP
;
A
#
# COMPACT_ATOMS: atom_id res chain seq x y z
N MET A 1 -12.72 -7.67 3.09
CA MET A 1 -13.49 -6.84 2.12
C MET A 1 -14.83 -7.50 1.83
N ASN A 2 -15.91 -6.72 1.65
CA ASN A 2 -17.22 -7.21 1.21
C ASN A 2 -17.34 -7.23 -0.33
N ALA A 3 -18.50 -7.68 -0.86
CA ALA A 3 -18.70 -7.80 -2.31
C ALA A 3 -18.68 -6.45 -3.04
N LEU A 4 -19.17 -5.37 -2.40
CA LEU A 4 -19.19 -4.02 -2.98
C LEU A 4 -17.78 -3.44 -3.12
N GLU A 5 -16.96 -3.59 -2.08
CA GLU A 5 -15.54 -3.17 -2.10
C GLU A 5 -14.77 -3.92 -3.18
N ASN A 6 -14.93 -5.25 -3.24
CA ASN A 6 -14.28 -6.09 -4.25
C ASN A 6 -14.69 -5.68 -5.67
N TRP A 7 -15.97 -5.43 -5.88
CA TRP A 7 -16.49 -4.95 -7.15
C TRP A 7 -15.89 -3.59 -7.51
N PHE A 8 -15.92 -2.62 -6.59
CA PHE A 8 -15.39 -1.27 -6.83
C PHE A 8 -13.89 -1.32 -7.20
N CYS A 9 -13.08 -2.03 -6.41
CA CYS A 9 -11.64 -2.17 -6.66
C CYS A 9 -11.32 -2.84 -8.01
N ALA A 10 -12.23 -3.68 -8.53
CA ALA A 10 -12.06 -4.34 -9.82
C ALA A 10 -12.54 -3.49 -11.02
N THR A 11 -13.20 -2.34 -10.79
CA THR A 11 -13.75 -1.51 -11.87
C THR A 11 -12.64 -0.87 -12.74
N ARG A 12 -12.95 -0.67 -14.03
CA ARG A 12 -12.12 0.15 -14.92
C ARG A 12 -11.99 1.59 -14.44
N TYR A 13 -13.06 2.10 -13.79
CA TYR A 13 -13.06 3.45 -13.23
C TYR A 13 -12.00 3.59 -12.14
N TRP A 14 -11.99 2.70 -11.13
CA TRP A 14 -11.01 2.76 -10.06
C TRP A 14 -9.57 2.59 -10.58
N ARG A 15 -9.35 1.68 -11.51
CA ARG A 15 -8.04 1.51 -12.16
C ARG A 15 -7.58 2.80 -12.84
N ARG A 16 -8.48 3.46 -13.57
CA ARG A 16 -8.19 4.74 -14.23
C ARG A 16 -7.87 5.83 -13.21
N VAL A 17 -8.67 5.97 -12.15
CA VAL A 17 -8.42 6.94 -11.07
C VAL A 17 -7.08 6.68 -10.40
N THR A 18 -6.75 5.42 -10.12
CA THR A 18 -5.45 5.05 -9.54
C THR A 18 -4.30 5.44 -10.46
N HIS A 19 -4.38 5.11 -11.74
CA HIS A 19 -3.35 5.38 -12.72
C HIS A 19 -3.18 6.89 -13.04
N GLU A 20 -4.28 7.61 -13.28
CA GLU A 20 -4.22 9.00 -13.76
C GLU A 20 -4.12 10.02 -12.62
N ASN A 21 -4.53 9.66 -11.40
CA ASN A 21 -4.65 10.63 -10.30
C ASN A 21 -3.91 10.21 -9.03
N VAL A 22 -4.11 8.99 -8.52
CA VAL A 22 -3.58 8.60 -7.21
C VAL A 22 -2.07 8.37 -7.30
N LEU A 23 -1.63 7.49 -8.19
CA LEU A 23 -0.20 7.16 -8.35
C LEU A 23 0.65 8.37 -8.69
N PRO A 24 0.35 9.18 -9.73
CA PRO A 24 1.16 10.35 -10.04
C PRO A 24 1.27 11.33 -8.87
N TRP A 25 0.22 11.43 -8.08
CA TRP A 25 0.21 12.33 -6.94
C TRP A 25 1.07 11.83 -5.77
N ILE A 26 0.89 10.57 -5.33
CA ILE A 26 1.70 10.02 -4.23
C ILE A 26 3.17 9.83 -4.60
N LEU A 27 3.46 9.64 -5.89
CA LEU A 27 4.82 9.50 -6.41
C LEU A 27 5.50 10.84 -6.68
N SER A 28 4.78 11.95 -6.63
CA SER A 28 5.33 13.27 -6.93
C SER A 28 6.54 13.59 -6.03
N GLY A 29 7.70 13.83 -6.66
CA GLY A 29 8.96 14.07 -5.95
C GLY A 29 9.54 12.85 -5.22
N SER A 30 9.16 11.63 -5.65
CA SER A 30 9.66 10.37 -5.10
C SER A 30 10.27 9.50 -6.20
N GLU A 31 11.38 8.87 -5.90
CA GLU A 31 11.94 7.81 -6.74
C GLU A 31 11.59 6.45 -6.15
N LEU A 32 11.15 5.54 -7.00
CA LEU A 32 10.78 4.19 -6.57
C LEU A 32 11.99 3.26 -6.36
N GLY A 33 13.09 3.57 -7.06
CA GLY A 33 14.27 2.72 -7.08
C GLY A 33 14.06 1.44 -7.89
N ASP A 34 14.85 0.42 -7.58
CA ASP A 34 14.95 -0.80 -8.40
C ASP A 34 13.99 -1.93 -8.02
N HIS A 35 13.47 -1.94 -6.79
CA HIS A 35 12.60 -3.01 -6.31
C HIS A 35 11.49 -2.47 -5.41
N VAL A 36 10.27 -2.49 -5.89
CA VAL A 36 9.07 -1.98 -5.22
C VAL A 36 8.29 -3.12 -4.57
N LEU A 37 7.86 -2.93 -3.32
CA LEU A 37 6.89 -3.77 -2.65
C LEU A 37 5.51 -3.10 -2.68
N GLU A 38 4.57 -3.68 -3.41
CA GLU A 38 3.17 -3.29 -3.39
C GLU A 38 2.42 -4.06 -2.29
N ILE A 39 1.85 -3.36 -1.33
CA ILE A 39 1.05 -3.92 -0.23
C ILE A 39 -0.44 -3.86 -0.60
N GLY A 40 -1.12 -5.01 -0.56
CA GLY A 40 -2.54 -5.11 -0.84
C GLY A 40 -2.89 -4.82 -2.29
N ALA A 41 -2.27 -5.55 -3.21
CA ALA A 41 -2.43 -5.34 -4.64
C ALA A 41 -3.88 -5.51 -5.14
N GLY A 42 -4.71 -6.27 -4.40
CA GLY A 42 -6.10 -6.53 -4.76
C GLY A 42 -6.23 -7.09 -6.19
N PRO A 43 -7.18 -6.56 -6.97
CA PRO A 43 -7.31 -6.94 -8.38
C PRO A 43 -6.25 -6.30 -9.30
N GLY A 44 -5.23 -5.62 -8.76
CA GLY A 44 -4.09 -5.07 -9.51
C GLY A 44 -4.34 -3.69 -10.12
N ALA A 45 -5.06 -2.82 -9.43
CA ALA A 45 -5.34 -1.47 -9.94
C ALA A 45 -4.06 -0.63 -10.14
N ALA A 46 -3.10 -0.74 -9.22
CA ALA A 46 -1.80 -0.06 -9.30
C ALA A 46 -0.69 -0.92 -9.91
N THR A 47 -0.76 -2.24 -9.76
CA THR A 47 0.30 -3.20 -10.12
C THR A 47 0.85 -3.01 -11.53
N GLN A 48 -0.03 -2.87 -12.52
CA GLN A 48 0.39 -2.75 -13.92
C GLN A 48 1.20 -1.49 -14.17
N GLU A 49 0.84 -0.39 -13.52
CA GLU A 49 1.57 0.87 -13.68
C GLU A 49 2.89 0.84 -12.89
N LEU A 50 2.89 0.30 -11.69
CA LEU A 50 4.13 0.13 -10.93
C LEU A 50 5.18 -0.68 -11.70
N ARG A 51 4.76 -1.73 -12.44
CA ARG A 51 5.63 -2.52 -13.31
C ARG A 51 6.21 -1.77 -14.51
N ARG A 52 5.60 -0.67 -14.92
CA ARG A 52 6.15 0.23 -15.94
C ARG A 52 7.15 1.22 -15.35
N LEU A 53 6.97 1.57 -14.08
CA LEU A 53 7.73 2.60 -13.39
C LEU A 53 8.97 2.07 -12.65
N ALA A 54 9.02 0.77 -12.37
CA ALA A 54 10.12 0.16 -11.63
C ALA A 54 10.60 -1.15 -12.27
N PRO A 55 11.91 -1.44 -12.24
CA PRO A 55 12.50 -2.66 -12.82
C PRO A 55 11.94 -3.95 -12.23
N ARG A 56 11.63 -3.95 -10.93
CA ARG A 56 11.05 -5.10 -10.22
C ARG A 56 9.92 -4.66 -9.31
N VAL A 57 8.80 -5.38 -9.35
CA VAL A 57 7.67 -5.19 -8.45
C VAL A 57 7.29 -6.53 -7.83
N THR A 58 7.24 -6.57 -6.51
CA THR A 58 6.66 -7.68 -5.76
C THR A 58 5.32 -7.21 -5.19
N SER A 59 4.23 -7.82 -5.64
CA SER A 59 2.87 -7.49 -5.19
C SER A 59 2.44 -8.47 -4.12
N LEU A 60 2.10 -7.96 -2.94
CA LEU A 60 1.61 -8.75 -1.81
C LEU A 60 0.09 -8.59 -1.70
N GLU A 61 -0.61 -9.70 -1.52
CA GLU A 61 -2.06 -9.71 -1.38
C GLU A 61 -2.49 -10.77 -0.34
N TRP A 62 -3.41 -10.42 0.55
CA TRP A 62 -3.95 -11.33 1.56
C TRP A 62 -4.94 -12.35 1.00
N SER A 63 -5.80 -11.92 0.07
CA SER A 63 -6.81 -12.78 -0.54
C SER A 63 -6.20 -13.76 -1.53
N HIS A 64 -6.33 -15.07 -1.28
CA HIS A 64 -5.88 -16.09 -2.20
C HIS A 64 -6.44 -15.90 -3.62
N ALA A 65 -7.74 -15.59 -3.73
CA ALA A 65 -8.41 -15.42 -5.03
C ALA A 65 -7.82 -14.25 -5.84
N PHE A 66 -7.54 -13.10 -5.19
CA PHE A 66 -6.90 -11.97 -5.86
C PHE A 66 -5.44 -12.26 -6.18
N ALA A 67 -4.68 -12.83 -5.25
CA ALA A 67 -3.28 -13.20 -5.48
C ALA A 67 -3.14 -14.17 -6.66
N ALA A 68 -3.94 -15.24 -6.71
CA ALA A 68 -3.93 -16.20 -7.80
C ALA A 68 -4.33 -15.56 -9.15
N SER A 69 -5.39 -14.73 -9.15
CA SER A 69 -5.82 -14.00 -10.36
C SER A 69 -4.75 -13.03 -10.86
N LEU A 70 -4.06 -12.35 -9.96
CA LEU A 70 -3.00 -11.40 -10.31
C LEU A 70 -1.76 -12.13 -10.81
N ALA A 71 -1.37 -13.24 -10.16
CA ALA A 71 -0.26 -14.09 -10.59
C ALA A 71 -0.48 -14.67 -11.99
N ALA A 72 -1.70 -15.12 -12.30
CA ALA A 72 -2.05 -15.63 -13.62
C ALA A 72 -1.90 -14.59 -14.75
N ARG A 73 -1.95 -13.29 -14.42
CA ARG A 73 -1.75 -12.17 -15.36
C ARG A 73 -0.31 -11.67 -15.43
N ALA A 74 0.57 -12.17 -14.56
CA ALA A 74 1.96 -11.77 -14.43
C ALA A 74 2.93 -12.74 -15.13
N LEU A 75 2.45 -13.51 -16.10
CA LEU A 75 3.24 -14.55 -16.79
C LEU A 75 4.35 -13.99 -17.69
N ASP A 76 4.42 -12.68 -17.89
CA ASP A 76 5.45 -12.00 -18.66
C ASP A 76 6.78 -11.79 -17.91
N GLY A 77 6.87 -12.27 -16.66
CA GLY A 77 8.07 -12.12 -15.82
C GLY A 77 8.30 -10.72 -15.26
N SER A 78 7.37 -9.77 -15.48
CA SER A 78 7.51 -8.37 -15.05
C SER A 78 7.36 -8.14 -13.54
N GLY A 79 7.10 -9.18 -12.75
CA GLY A 79 6.97 -9.08 -11.31
C GLY A 79 6.52 -10.38 -10.65
N SER A 80 6.61 -10.42 -9.34
CA SER A 80 6.14 -11.55 -8.52
C SER A 80 4.87 -11.16 -7.75
N VAL A 81 4.02 -12.15 -7.51
CA VAL A 81 2.83 -12.01 -6.66
C VAL A 81 2.92 -13.03 -5.54
N LEU A 82 2.69 -12.57 -4.32
CA LEU A 82 2.77 -13.41 -3.13
C LEU A 82 1.52 -13.23 -2.27
N GLN A 83 0.94 -14.35 -1.83
CA GLN A 83 -0.09 -14.31 -0.80
C GLN A 83 0.58 -14.25 0.57
N ALA A 84 0.40 -13.14 1.29
CA ALA A 84 0.95 -12.99 2.65
C ALA A 84 0.22 -11.91 3.46
N ASP A 85 0.53 -11.85 4.78
CA ASP A 85 0.06 -10.82 5.69
C ASP A 85 1.06 -9.65 5.73
N ALA A 86 0.56 -8.44 5.56
CA ALA A 86 1.37 -7.22 5.66
C ALA A 86 1.98 -7.02 7.06
N ALA A 87 1.36 -7.60 8.09
CA ALA A 87 1.86 -7.57 9.47
C ALA A 87 2.88 -8.66 9.78
N ALA A 88 3.24 -9.51 8.79
CA ALA A 88 4.24 -10.59 8.91
C ALA A 88 4.84 -10.87 7.52
N LEU A 89 5.65 -9.94 7.02
CA LEU A 89 6.22 -9.99 5.67
C LEU A 89 7.28 -11.09 5.52
N PRO A 90 7.13 -12.03 4.57
CA PRO A 90 8.05 -13.15 4.38
C PRO A 90 9.30 -12.76 3.58
N PHE A 91 9.84 -11.59 3.85
CA PHE A 91 11.02 -11.07 3.16
C PHE A 91 12.15 -10.80 4.15
N ALA A 92 13.38 -10.91 3.67
CA ALA A 92 14.55 -10.46 4.42
C ALA A 92 14.50 -8.94 4.64
N GLU A 93 15.16 -8.47 5.69
CA GLU A 93 15.34 -7.04 5.91
C GLU A 93 16.09 -6.39 4.73
N LYS A 94 15.83 -5.11 4.48
CA LYS A 94 16.53 -4.29 3.46
C LYS A 94 16.42 -4.86 2.03
N SER A 95 15.31 -5.51 1.71
CA SER A 95 15.08 -6.13 0.39
C SER A 95 14.56 -5.14 -0.66
N PHE A 96 13.83 -4.10 -0.25
CA PHE A 96 13.10 -3.22 -1.16
C PHE A 96 13.62 -1.78 -1.12
N SER A 97 13.59 -1.11 -2.27
CA SER A 97 13.90 0.32 -2.39
C SER A 97 12.72 1.20 -2.00
N SER A 98 11.50 0.74 -2.22
CA SER A 98 10.28 1.42 -1.81
C SER A 98 9.14 0.46 -1.52
N SER A 99 8.14 0.93 -0.77
CA SER A 99 6.89 0.23 -0.56
C SER A 99 5.71 1.16 -0.84
N ILE A 100 4.63 0.61 -1.40
CA ILE A 100 3.42 1.36 -1.75
C ILE A 100 2.19 0.61 -1.25
N GLY A 101 1.28 1.32 -0.57
CA GLY A 101 -0.02 0.81 -0.16
C GLY A 101 -1.14 1.77 -0.56
N ILE A 102 -2.12 1.30 -1.34
CA ILE A 102 -3.25 2.12 -1.79
C ILE A 102 -4.55 1.47 -1.31
N LEU A 103 -5.28 2.16 -0.43
CA LEU A 103 -6.55 1.71 0.14
C LEU A 103 -6.47 0.31 0.76
N VAL A 104 -5.43 0.02 1.52
CA VAL A 104 -5.20 -1.31 2.08
C VAL A 104 -5.08 -1.32 3.59
N LEU A 105 -4.49 -0.29 4.19
CA LEU A 105 -4.12 -0.32 5.60
C LEU A 105 -5.35 -0.27 6.53
N HIS A 106 -6.43 0.38 6.09
CA HIS A 106 -7.69 0.39 6.83
C HIS A 106 -8.41 -0.98 6.87
N HIS A 107 -7.97 -1.96 6.07
CA HIS A 107 -8.44 -3.34 6.12
C HIS A 107 -7.69 -4.21 7.13
N LEU A 108 -6.61 -3.73 7.74
CA LEU A 108 -5.97 -4.40 8.86
C LEU A 108 -6.91 -4.35 10.08
N ARG A 109 -6.98 -5.46 10.81
CA ARG A 109 -8.08 -5.75 11.76
C ARG A 109 -8.04 -4.94 13.04
N SER A 110 -6.91 -4.29 13.35
CA SER A 110 -6.72 -3.45 14.52
C SER A 110 -5.57 -2.47 14.33
N ILE A 111 -5.49 -1.46 15.21
CA ILE A 111 -4.36 -0.51 15.25
C ILE A 111 -3.05 -1.25 15.49
N GLU A 112 -3.03 -2.26 16.36
CA GLU A 112 -1.82 -3.05 16.66
C GLU A 112 -1.36 -3.84 15.42
N GLN A 113 -2.29 -4.28 14.57
CA GLN A 113 -1.94 -4.94 13.31
C GLN A 113 -1.39 -3.93 12.30
N GLN A 114 -1.93 -2.72 12.24
CA GLN A 114 -1.37 -1.62 11.43
C GLN A 114 0.05 -1.26 11.89
N GLU A 115 0.28 -1.12 13.19
CA GLU A 115 1.61 -0.87 13.74
C GLU A 115 2.62 -1.99 13.45
N ARG A 116 2.17 -3.26 13.51
CA ARG A 116 3.02 -4.38 13.07
C ARG A 116 3.37 -4.28 11.59
N ALA A 117 2.39 -3.97 10.75
CA ALA A 117 2.64 -3.79 9.32
C ALA A 117 3.63 -2.64 9.06
N PHE A 118 3.53 -1.51 9.76
CA PHE A 118 4.50 -0.41 9.63
C PHE A 118 5.91 -0.85 10.03
N ARG A 119 6.07 -1.61 11.13
CA ARG A 119 7.39 -2.15 11.53
C ARG A 119 7.94 -3.13 10.51
N GLU A 120 7.11 -4.00 9.95
CA GLU A 120 7.51 -4.95 8.91
C GLU A 120 7.92 -4.23 7.61
N ILE A 121 7.14 -3.22 7.17
CA ILE A 121 7.48 -2.41 6.00
C ILE A 121 8.80 -1.67 6.25
N PHE A 122 8.99 -1.08 7.44
CA PHE A 122 10.26 -0.48 7.82
C PHE A 122 11.41 -1.49 7.75
N ARG A 123 11.23 -2.69 8.29
CA ARG A 123 12.27 -3.75 8.33
C ARG A 123 12.71 -4.15 6.92
N VAL A 124 11.78 -4.30 5.99
CA VAL A 124 12.10 -4.79 4.65
C VAL A 124 12.57 -3.70 3.68
N LEU A 125 12.36 -2.43 3.98
CA LEU A 125 12.91 -1.32 3.20
C LEU A 125 14.42 -1.19 3.42
N ARG A 126 15.14 -0.79 2.41
CA ARG A 126 16.55 -0.39 2.50
C ARG A 126 16.69 0.96 3.22
N PRO A 127 17.84 1.27 3.83
CA PRO A 127 18.17 2.63 4.21
C PRO A 127 17.95 3.60 3.03
N GLY A 128 17.36 4.77 3.29
CA GLY A 128 16.92 5.73 2.27
C GLY A 128 15.62 5.35 1.55
N GLY A 129 15.12 4.13 1.73
CA GLY A 129 13.89 3.65 1.10
C GLY A 129 12.64 4.37 1.59
N SER A 130 11.65 4.49 0.73
CA SER A 130 10.40 5.24 1.00
C SER A 130 9.20 4.32 1.16
N PHE A 131 8.32 4.64 2.10
CA PHE A 131 6.97 4.11 2.20
C PHE A 131 5.96 5.17 1.78
N LEU A 132 5.16 4.88 0.77
CA LEU A 132 4.13 5.76 0.22
C LEU A 132 2.77 5.12 0.38
N GLY A 133 1.77 5.91 0.72
CA GLY A 133 0.42 5.40 0.86
C GLY A 133 -0.65 6.40 0.45
N PHE A 134 -1.81 5.85 0.12
CA PHE A 134 -3.05 6.60 -0.06
C PHE A 134 -4.17 5.90 0.68
N GLU A 135 -4.88 6.66 1.54
CA GLU A 135 -5.97 6.14 2.36
C GLU A 135 -7.17 7.07 2.35
N ILE A 136 -8.35 6.50 2.53
CA ILE A 136 -9.59 7.27 2.74
C ILE A 136 -9.66 7.77 4.18
N GLN A 137 -10.27 8.94 4.36
CA GLN A 137 -10.59 9.44 5.69
C GLN A 137 -11.82 8.74 6.27
N ASP A 138 -11.87 8.67 7.60
CA ASP A 138 -13.06 8.17 8.29
C ASP A 138 -14.29 9.08 8.02
N GLY A 139 -15.43 8.43 7.83
CA GLY A 139 -16.68 9.13 7.58
C GLY A 139 -17.86 8.16 7.49
N TRP A 140 -19.07 8.69 7.61
CA TRP A 140 -20.29 7.87 7.61
C TRP A 140 -20.46 7.07 6.30
N LEU A 141 -20.10 7.66 5.17
CA LEU A 141 -20.19 7.00 3.87
C LEU A 141 -19.20 5.82 3.78
N GLN A 142 -17.96 6.02 4.21
CA GLN A 142 -16.93 4.99 4.24
C GLN A 142 -17.34 3.83 5.16
N ARG A 143 -17.88 4.14 6.34
CA ARG A 143 -18.42 3.12 7.25
C ARG A 143 -19.61 2.36 6.65
N ALA A 144 -20.48 3.04 5.89
CA ALA A 144 -21.58 2.39 5.17
C ALA A 144 -21.11 1.46 4.05
N VAL A 145 -20.12 1.88 3.26
CA VAL A 145 -19.50 1.05 2.20
C VAL A 145 -18.83 -0.18 2.79
N HIS A 146 -18.15 -0.05 3.94
CA HIS A 146 -17.46 -1.14 4.63
C HIS A 146 -18.39 -1.95 5.57
N PHE A 147 -19.71 -1.82 5.43
CA PHE A 147 -20.64 -2.59 6.25
C PHE A 147 -20.39 -4.10 6.13
N LYS A 148 -20.27 -4.79 7.26
CA LYS A 148 -19.86 -6.21 7.39
C LYS A 148 -18.46 -6.54 6.82
N SER A 149 -17.59 -5.55 6.72
CA SER A 149 -16.18 -5.76 6.38
C SER A 149 -15.28 -5.09 7.44
N THR A 150 -14.00 -5.42 7.42
CA THR A 150 -13.03 -4.77 8.31
C THR A 150 -12.80 -3.34 7.84
N PHE A 151 -13.00 -2.39 8.74
CA PHE A 151 -12.68 -0.98 8.51
C PHE A 151 -12.12 -0.36 9.79
N VAL A 152 -10.80 -0.25 9.85
CA VAL A 152 -10.05 0.44 10.91
C VAL A 152 -9.37 1.64 10.26
N PRO A 153 -10.05 2.79 10.16
CA PRO A 153 -9.53 3.92 9.40
C PRO A 153 -8.24 4.46 10.01
N LEU A 154 -7.28 4.80 9.15
CA LEU A 154 -6.11 5.55 9.56
C LEU A 154 -6.50 7.01 9.77
N SER A 155 -5.92 7.62 10.81
CA SER A 155 -6.11 9.04 11.07
C SER A 155 -4.93 9.84 10.50
N PRO A 156 -5.19 10.82 9.63
CA PRO A 156 -4.12 11.71 9.17
C PRO A 156 -3.47 12.52 10.30
N ALA A 157 -4.15 12.66 11.44
CA ALA A 157 -3.60 13.34 12.63
C ALA A 157 -2.59 12.45 13.40
N THR A 158 -2.69 11.13 13.32
CA THR A 158 -1.85 10.19 14.08
C THR A 158 -0.88 9.39 13.23
N ILE A 159 -1.06 9.34 11.91
CA ILE A 159 -0.23 8.53 11.02
C ILE A 159 1.25 8.86 11.13
N SER A 160 1.59 10.16 11.29
CA SER A 160 2.99 10.58 11.44
C SER A 160 3.63 10.03 12.71
N SER A 161 2.92 10.03 13.85
CA SER A 161 3.43 9.45 15.10
C SER A 161 3.51 7.92 15.03
N GLN A 162 2.54 7.25 14.39
CA GLN A 162 2.55 5.81 14.20
C GLN A 162 3.72 5.35 13.31
N LEU A 163 3.96 6.03 12.20
CA LEU A 163 5.11 5.75 11.34
C LEU A 163 6.44 6.07 12.04
N GLY A 164 6.51 7.18 12.79
CA GLY A 164 7.68 7.52 13.61
C GLY A 164 7.98 6.45 14.67
N ALA A 165 6.95 5.91 15.33
CA ALA A 165 7.09 4.80 16.29
C ALA A 165 7.57 3.49 15.63
N ALA A 166 7.32 3.30 14.34
CA ALA A 166 7.86 2.19 13.56
C ALA A 166 9.30 2.40 13.07
N GLY A 167 9.88 3.60 13.29
CA GLY A 167 11.26 3.96 12.91
C GLY A 167 11.38 4.88 11.70
N PHE A 168 10.30 5.21 11.03
CA PHE A 168 10.33 6.11 9.88
C PHE A 168 10.62 7.56 10.29
N SER A 169 11.28 8.29 9.40
CA SER A 169 11.54 9.73 9.49
C SER A 169 10.94 10.46 8.29
N HIS A 170 11.03 11.78 8.30
CA HIS A 170 10.56 12.65 7.21
C HIS A 170 9.13 12.34 6.77
N VAL A 171 8.24 12.11 7.74
CA VAL A 171 6.83 11.78 7.43
C VAL A 171 6.11 13.04 6.96
N ARG A 172 5.57 12.97 5.75
CA ARG A 172 4.74 14.00 5.15
C ARG A 172 3.35 13.45 4.90
N VAL A 173 2.33 14.26 5.18
CA VAL A 173 0.92 13.94 4.92
C VAL A 173 0.33 15.05 4.08
N ASP A 174 -0.26 14.68 2.95
CA ASP A 174 -0.89 15.59 2.01
C ASP A 174 -2.36 15.20 1.81
N PHE A 175 -3.25 16.20 1.66
CA PHE A 175 -4.68 16.00 1.52
C PHE A 175 -5.16 16.27 0.09
N ARG A 176 -6.19 15.53 -0.32
CA ARG A 176 -6.96 15.81 -1.51
C ARG A 176 -8.41 15.31 -1.36
N PRO A 177 -9.34 15.75 -2.23
CA PRO A 177 -10.70 15.20 -2.23
C PRO A 177 -10.68 13.66 -2.31
N GLY A 178 -11.37 13.02 -1.37
CA GLY A 178 -11.48 11.56 -1.29
C GLY A 178 -10.50 10.84 -0.36
N GLY A 179 -9.45 11.53 0.17
CA GLY A 179 -8.52 10.88 1.07
C GLY A 179 -7.28 11.70 1.41
N PHE A 180 -6.27 11.03 1.88
CA PHE A 180 -4.95 11.60 2.14
C PHE A 180 -3.85 10.66 1.67
N GLY A 181 -2.75 11.23 1.23
CA GLY A 181 -1.52 10.52 0.96
C GLY A 181 -0.51 10.76 2.06
N PHE A 182 0.39 9.81 2.22
CA PHE A 182 1.55 10.00 3.09
C PHE A 182 2.81 9.46 2.43
N ARG A 183 3.92 10.03 2.84
CA ARG A 183 5.26 9.54 2.53
C ARG A 183 6.09 9.52 3.80
N ALA A 184 6.84 8.45 3.99
CA ALA A 184 7.79 8.29 5.09
C ALA A 184 9.08 7.68 4.56
N VAL A 185 10.21 7.99 5.16
CA VAL A 185 11.52 7.50 4.73
C VAL A 185 12.14 6.65 5.84
N ARG A 186 12.68 5.50 5.48
CA ARG A 186 13.61 4.78 6.35
C ARG A 186 14.93 5.51 6.32
N ALA A 187 15.26 6.25 7.40
CA ALA A 187 16.56 6.92 7.51
C ALA A 187 17.71 5.91 7.37
N ASP A 188 18.84 6.39 6.89
CA ASP A 188 20.10 5.66 7.01
C ASP A 188 20.40 5.45 8.51
N ALA A 189 20.90 4.27 8.85
CA ALA A 189 21.43 4.06 10.19
C ALA A 189 22.61 5.04 10.39
N PRO A 190 22.71 5.69 11.55
CA PRO A 190 23.84 6.57 11.86
C PRO A 190 25.16 5.81 11.81
#